data_42209226d07ee5259acd7ca45ffa594d
#
_entry.id   42209226d07ee5259acd7ca45ffa594d
#
_cell.length_a   1.000
_cell.length_b   1.000
_cell.length_c   1.000
_cell.angle_alpha   90.00
_cell.angle_beta   90.00
_cell.angle_gamma   90.00
#
_symmetry.space_group_name_H-M   'P 1'
#
loop_
_entity.id
_entity.type
_entity.pdbx_description
1 polymer ?
#
loop_
_entity_poly.entity_id
_entity_poly.type
_entity_poly.pdbx_seq_one_letter_code
_entity_poly.pdbx_strand_id
1 'polypeptide(L)'
;MAASSSTRKLRILALHGYTSNAFILQRRLGAIRKACKENAEFIFVNGPIRVEPITDAAESLDAPDRISKANDPTIPLEEQPRAWWRSSDEGVYLQFDETIEYLNKEIAQHGPFDGVFGFSQGACFAALIASAFEDPSRYPKFKLPKEQGPLRFCVAVSGFRSRDPNMQTLFPEDGIQTPILHILGKADQIVDEDRAQTLVQAAANSRVEHHESGHVIPSQAPWRNFLRDFFASFVREGEPADAWRTVIGPNSRPKGEHSEPNSGTVTPRPESERTGTADKSSL
;
A
#
# COMPACT_ATOMS: atom_id res chain seq x y z
N MET A 1 -36.38 13.12 8.80
CA MET A 1 -35.08 13.47 8.17
C MET A 1 -34.05 12.50 8.72
N ALA A 2 -33.64 11.52 7.93
CA ALA A 2 -32.57 10.60 8.33
C ALA A 2 -31.26 11.38 8.30
N ALA A 3 -30.57 11.46 9.43
CA ALA A 3 -29.23 12.01 9.50
C ALA A 3 -28.35 11.14 8.61
N SER A 4 -27.77 11.74 7.56
CA SER A 4 -26.70 11.14 6.79
C SER A 4 -25.53 10.92 7.75
N SER A 5 -25.35 9.71 8.28
CA SER A 5 -24.13 9.36 9.00
C SER A 5 -23.00 9.37 7.98
N SER A 6 -22.24 10.43 7.94
CA SER A 6 -20.98 10.49 7.19
C SER A 6 -20.06 9.45 7.78
N THR A 7 -20.00 8.27 7.17
CA THR A 7 -19.06 7.23 7.58
C THR A 7 -17.65 7.78 7.44
N ARG A 8 -16.89 7.80 8.53
CA ARG A 8 -15.50 8.26 8.54
C ARG A 8 -14.65 7.38 7.60
N LYS A 9 -13.87 8.03 6.74
CA LYS A 9 -12.91 7.32 5.87
C LYS A 9 -11.86 6.58 6.70
N LEU A 10 -11.46 5.40 6.22
CA LEU A 10 -10.33 4.68 6.78
C LEU A 10 -9.04 5.47 6.57
N ARG A 11 -8.24 5.59 7.61
CA ARG A 11 -6.91 6.20 7.55
C ARG A 11 -5.88 5.07 7.41
N ILE A 12 -5.19 5.04 6.28
CA ILE A 12 -4.28 3.96 5.91
C ILE A 12 -2.86 4.50 5.87
N LEU A 13 -1.99 3.97 6.71
CA LEU A 13 -0.56 4.22 6.67
C LEU A 13 0.05 3.52 5.44
N ALA A 14 0.72 4.26 4.56
CA ALA A 14 1.26 3.73 3.31
C ALA A 14 2.79 3.71 3.31
N LEU A 15 3.38 2.52 3.16
CA LEU A 15 4.80 2.22 3.31
C LEU A 15 5.40 1.77 1.97
N HIS A 16 6.41 2.50 1.49
CA HIS A 16 7.09 2.21 0.23
C HIS A 16 8.09 1.06 0.34
N GLY A 17 8.52 0.53 -0.81
CA GLY A 17 9.57 -0.49 -0.89
C GLY A 17 10.98 0.09 -0.73
N TYR A 18 11.98 -0.81 -0.67
CA TYR A 18 13.40 -0.46 -0.66
C TYR A 18 13.76 0.35 -1.91
N THR A 19 14.68 1.33 -1.80
CA THR A 19 15.07 2.29 -2.85
C THR A 19 13.92 3.09 -3.47
N SER A 20 12.80 3.19 -2.77
CA SER A 20 11.64 3.99 -3.17
C SER A 20 11.43 5.13 -2.15
N ASN A 21 10.30 5.82 -2.22
CA ASN A 21 9.90 6.86 -1.27
C ASN A 21 8.38 7.09 -1.30
N ALA A 22 7.89 7.95 -0.42
CA ALA A 22 6.47 8.29 -0.31
C ALA A 22 5.88 8.85 -1.61
N PHE A 23 6.63 9.72 -2.31
CA PHE A 23 6.18 10.34 -3.56
C PHE A 23 6.01 9.31 -4.69
N ILE A 24 7.00 8.42 -4.87
CA ILE A 24 6.95 7.34 -5.85
C ILE A 24 5.78 6.41 -5.54
N LEU A 25 5.60 5.99 -4.27
CA LEU A 25 4.48 5.14 -3.88
C LEU A 25 3.14 5.85 -4.11
N GLN A 26 3.04 7.13 -3.76
CA GLN A 26 1.84 7.93 -3.99
C GLN A 26 1.44 7.98 -5.47
N ARG A 27 2.40 8.11 -6.38
CA ARG A 27 2.16 8.08 -7.83
C ARG A 27 1.71 6.68 -8.29
N ARG A 28 2.38 5.62 -7.83
CA ARG A 28 2.00 4.22 -8.15
C ARG A 28 0.58 3.89 -7.68
N LEU A 29 0.16 4.41 -6.53
CA LEU A 29 -1.19 4.22 -5.99
C LEU A 29 -2.22 5.21 -6.54
N GLY A 30 -1.88 6.11 -7.47
CA GLY A 30 -2.76 7.17 -7.93
C GLY A 30 -4.13 6.70 -8.41
N ALA A 31 -4.18 5.64 -9.24
CA ALA A 31 -5.43 5.08 -9.75
C ALA A 31 -6.24 4.34 -8.65
N ILE A 32 -5.56 3.65 -7.73
CA ILE A 32 -6.18 2.97 -6.58
C ILE A 32 -6.78 4.01 -5.64
N ARG A 33 -6.03 5.06 -5.29
CA ARG A 33 -6.51 6.16 -4.43
C ARG A 33 -7.76 6.82 -5.00
N LYS A 34 -7.76 7.07 -6.33
CA LYS A 34 -8.94 7.64 -7.00
C LYS A 34 -10.17 6.72 -6.88
N ALA A 35 -9.98 5.42 -7.03
CA ALA A 35 -11.08 4.44 -6.89
C ALA A 35 -11.59 4.30 -5.46
N CYS A 36 -10.70 4.45 -4.46
CA CYS A 36 -11.00 4.26 -3.04
C CYS A 36 -11.36 5.56 -2.29
N LYS A 37 -11.39 6.70 -2.96
CA LYS A 37 -11.48 8.05 -2.34
C LYS A 37 -12.64 8.26 -1.38
N GLU A 38 -13.74 7.53 -1.55
CA GLU A 38 -14.92 7.62 -0.69
C GLU A 38 -14.73 6.84 0.63
N ASN A 39 -13.95 5.76 0.61
CA ASN A 39 -13.80 4.84 1.72
C ASN A 39 -12.48 4.99 2.47
N ALA A 40 -11.42 5.48 1.81
CA ALA A 40 -10.07 5.48 2.35
C ALA A 40 -9.27 6.74 2.01
N GLU A 41 -8.46 7.15 2.98
CA GLU A 41 -7.41 8.15 2.87
C GLU A 41 -6.06 7.47 3.13
N PHE A 42 -5.08 7.68 2.23
CA PHE A 42 -3.74 7.14 2.37
C PHE A 42 -2.79 8.21 2.86
N ILE A 43 -2.10 7.94 3.96
CA ILE A 43 -1.07 8.78 4.54
C ILE A 43 0.28 8.17 4.17
N PHE A 44 1.03 8.89 3.33
CA PHE A 44 2.32 8.45 2.81
C PHE A 44 3.45 9.01 3.64
N VAL A 45 4.28 8.14 4.17
CA VAL A 45 5.46 8.53 4.97
C VAL A 45 6.74 8.03 4.30
N ASN A 46 7.82 8.76 4.46
CA ASN A 46 9.13 8.37 3.94
C ASN A 46 9.85 7.48 4.94
N GLY A 47 10.53 6.44 4.44
CA GLY A 47 11.55 5.78 5.25
C GLY A 47 12.64 6.78 5.65
N PRO A 48 13.13 6.76 6.90
CA PRO A 48 14.11 7.74 7.36
C PRO A 48 15.50 7.53 6.74
N ILE A 49 15.80 6.31 6.32
CA ILE A 49 17.13 5.91 5.87
C ILE A 49 17.29 6.20 4.38
N ARG A 50 18.32 6.98 4.02
CA ARG A 50 18.73 7.16 2.64
C ARG A 50 19.58 5.99 2.20
N VAL A 51 19.35 5.52 0.98
CA VAL A 51 20.07 4.40 0.37
C VAL A 51 20.46 4.75 -1.06
N GLU A 52 21.41 4.00 -1.63
CA GLU A 52 21.72 4.14 -3.05
C GLU A 52 20.63 3.52 -3.92
N PRO A 53 20.43 4.04 -5.14
CA PRO A 53 19.58 3.38 -6.12
C PRO A 53 20.14 1.97 -6.42
N ILE A 54 19.26 0.99 -6.59
CA ILE A 54 19.65 -0.30 -7.15
C ILE A 54 19.94 -0.08 -8.63
N THR A 55 21.17 -0.31 -9.04
CA THR A 55 21.60 -0.13 -10.44
C THR A 55 21.39 -1.38 -11.30
N ASP A 56 21.31 -2.56 -10.65
CA ASP A 56 21.07 -3.84 -11.32
C ASP A 56 19.87 -4.58 -10.70
N ALA A 57 18.99 -5.10 -11.56
CA ALA A 57 17.81 -5.86 -11.13
C ALA A 57 18.14 -7.19 -10.41
N ALA A 58 19.40 -7.59 -10.43
CA ALA A 58 19.91 -8.80 -9.76
C ALA A 58 20.36 -8.57 -8.30
N GLU A 59 20.35 -7.30 -7.83
CA GLU A 59 20.74 -7.04 -6.43
C GLU A 59 19.59 -7.40 -5.50
N SER A 60 19.85 -8.34 -4.62
CA SER A 60 18.94 -8.82 -3.59
C SER A 60 18.50 -7.67 -2.67
N LEU A 61 17.24 -7.71 -2.21
CA LEU A 61 16.74 -6.86 -1.13
C LEU A 61 17.53 -7.02 0.18
N ASP A 62 18.33 -8.05 0.29
CA ASP A 62 19.20 -8.41 1.42
C ASP A 62 20.69 -8.12 1.10
N ALA A 63 21.00 -7.34 0.04
CA ALA A 63 22.39 -7.00 -0.31
C ALA A 63 23.04 -6.11 0.77
N PRO A 64 24.36 -6.31 1.06
CA PRO A 64 25.09 -5.48 1.99
C PRO A 64 25.06 -3.99 1.62
N ASP A 65 25.19 -3.18 2.64
CA ASP A 65 25.07 -1.73 2.56
C ASP A 65 26.04 -1.06 1.58
N ARG A 66 25.51 -0.23 0.70
CA ARG A 66 26.26 0.69 -0.15
C ARG A 66 25.97 2.12 0.28
N ILE A 67 26.83 2.68 1.13
CA ILE A 67 26.62 3.98 1.78
C ILE A 67 27.05 5.17 0.92
N SER A 68 27.88 5.00 -0.10
CA SER A 68 28.70 6.09 -0.63
C SER A 68 27.95 7.20 -1.38
N LYS A 69 26.82 6.89 -2.03
CA LYS A 69 26.03 7.88 -2.80
C LYS A 69 24.67 8.24 -2.20
N ALA A 70 24.30 7.62 -1.10
CA ALA A 70 22.99 7.82 -0.47
C ALA A 70 22.72 9.28 -0.06
N ASN A 71 23.76 10.07 0.13
CA ASN A 71 23.68 11.47 0.59
C ASN A 71 23.97 12.50 -0.52
N ASP A 72 23.84 12.14 -1.79
CA ASP A 72 24.02 13.09 -2.88
C ASP A 72 22.96 14.21 -2.77
N PRO A 73 23.38 15.48 -2.48
CA PRO A 73 22.44 16.59 -2.32
C PRO A 73 21.83 17.05 -3.65
N THR A 74 22.32 16.57 -4.78
CA THR A 74 21.81 16.94 -6.11
C THR A 74 20.56 16.14 -6.49
N ILE A 75 20.28 15.02 -5.81
CA ILE A 75 19.08 14.23 -6.05
C ILE A 75 17.86 14.93 -5.43
N PRO A 76 16.84 15.32 -6.22
CA PRO A 76 15.61 15.91 -5.70
C PRO A 76 14.94 15.03 -4.63
N LEU A 77 14.32 15.65 -3.63
CA LEU A 77 13.67 14.93 -2.52
C LEU A 77 12.67 13.87 -3.01
N GLU A 78 11.96 14.16 -4.11
CA GLU A 78 10.98 13.25 -4.71
C GLU A 78 11.62 12.03 -5.39
N GLU A 79 12.91 12.08 -5.67
CA GLU A 79 13.68 11.01 -6.32
C GLU A 79 14.64 10.30 -5.36
N GLN A 80 14.79 10.81 -4.13
CA GLN A 80 15.72 10.23 -3.16
C GLN A 80 15.32 8.80 -2.80
N PRO A 81 16.19 7.80 -3.06
CA PRO A 81 15.94 6.44 -2.64
C PRO A 81 16.01 6.32 -1.12
N ARG A 82 15.01 5.67 -0.54
CA ARG A 82 14.86 5.49 0.89
C ARG A 82 14.54 4.04 1.26
N ALA A 83 14.75 3.73 2.52
CA ALA A 83 14.46 2.42 3.09
C ALA A 83 13.95 2.55 4.53
N TRP A 84 13.37 1.46 5.03
CA TRP A 84 12.96 1.30 6.43
C TRP A 84 14.11 0.72 7.26
N TRP A 85 14.97 -0.06 6.65
CA TRP A 85 16.23 -0.58 7.21
C TRP A 85 17.18 -0.98 6.08
N ARG A 86 18.42 -1.24 6.44
CA ARG A 86 19.39 -1.93 5.61
C ARG A 86 19.63 -3.30 6.24
N SER A 87 19.94 -4.32 5.45
CA SER A 87 20.27 -5.64 5.99
C SER A 87 21.78 -5.79 6.07
N SER A 88 22.30 -6.41 7.16
CA SER A 88 23.65 -6.94 7.20
C SER A 88 23.75 -8.27 6.45
N ASP A 89 24.96 -8.79 6.27
CA ASP A 89 25.19 -10.11 5.67
C ASP A 89 24.54 -11.23 6.48
N GLU A 90 24.40 -11.05 7.80
CA GLU A 90 23.74 -12.00 8.71
C GLU A 90 22.21 -11.81 8.76
N GLY A 91 21.65 -10.89 7.96
CA GLY A 91 20.21 -10.65 7.89
C GLY A 91 19.66 -9.74 9.00
N VAL A 92 20.52 -9.11 9.81
CA VAL A 92 20.12 -8.18 10.87
C VAL A 92 19.73 -6.82 10.24
N TYR A 93 18.65 -6.21 10.75
CA TYR A 93 18.15 -4.94 10.27
C TYR A 93 18.90 -3.77 10.90
N LEU A 94 19.78 -3.16 10.10
CA LEU A 94 20.56 -2.00 10.51
C LEU A 94 19.68 -0.75 10.53
N GLN A 95 19.86 0.10 11.53
CA GLN A 95 19.10 1.36 11.73
C GLN A 95 17.58 1.16 11.90
N PHE A 96 17.15 -0.03 12.26
CA PHE A 96 15.72 -0.28 12.48
C PHE A 96 15.17 0.51 13.68
N ASP A 97 15.96 0.72 14.72
CA ASP A 97 15.58 1.53 15.87
C ASP A 97 15.28 2.99 15.49
N GLU A 98 16.10 3.59 14.62
CA GLU A 98 15.86 4.94 14.06
C GLU A 98 14.53 4.98 13.30
N THR A 99 14.22 3.92 12.58
CA THR A 99 12.95 3.77 11.87
C THR A 99 11.77 3.71 12.82
N ILE A 100 11.89 2.97 13.92
CA ILE A 100 10.82 2.89 14.92
C ILE A 100 10.63 4.23 15.64
N GLU A 101 11.70 4.92 16.00
CA GLU A 101 11.60 6.27 16.59
C GLU A 101 10.93 7.26 15.65
N TYR A 102 11.28 7.22 14.38
CA TYR A 102 10.64 8.02 13.34
C TYR A 102 9.16 7.67 13.21
N LEU A 103 8.83 6.38 13.09
CA LEU A 103 7.45 5.93 12.96
C LEU A 103 6.58 6.30 14.18
N ASN A 104 7.11 6.23 15.39
CA ASN A 104 6.40 6.67 16.59
C ASN A 104 5.96 8.15 16.50
N LYS A 105 6.79 9.01 15.91
CA LYS A 105 6.46 10.42 15.66
C LYS A 105 5.37 10.56 14.60
N GLU A 106 5.49 9.80 13.50
CA GLU A 106 4.48 9.81 12.41
C GLU A 106 3.11 9.33 12.92
N ILE A 107 3.07 8.28 13.75
CA ILE A 107 1.83 7.78 14.36
C ILE A 107 1.23 8.82 15.30
N ALA A 108 2.05 9.46 16.13
CA ALA A 108 1.58 10.49 17.06
C ALA A 108 1.02 11.72 16.32
N GLN A 109 1.60 12.08 15.17
CA GLN A 109 1.21 13.25 14.38
C GLN A 109 0.02 12.97 13.46
N HIS A 110 -0.03 11.81 12.85
CA HIS A 110 -0.95 11.48 11.77
C HIS A 110 -1.97 10.39 12.11
N GLY A 111 -1.80 9.68 13.22
CA GLY A 111 -2.75 8.66 13.69
C GLY A 111 -4.05 9.25 14.25
N PRO A 112 -4.98 8.43 14.75
CA PRO A 112 -4.90 6.97 14.67
C PRO A 112 -5.12 6.45 13.25
N PHE A 113 -4.49 5.30 12.95
CA PHE A 113 -4.66 4.58 11.70
C PHE A 113 -5.62 3.41 11.85
N ASP A 114 -6.43 3.16 10.83
CA ASP A 114 -7.33 2.00 10.75
C ASP A 114 -6.65 0.79 10.12
N GLY A 115 -5.69 1.03 9.23
CA GLY A 115 -4.97 -0.03 8.53
C GLY A 115 -3.62 0.44 8.00
N VAL A 116 -2.88 -0.50 7.48
CA VAL A 116 -1.57 -0.29 6.86
C VAL A 116 -1.54 -0.91 5.47
N PHE A 117 -0.88 -0.23 4.54
CA PHE A 117 -0.61 -0.71 3.18
C PHE A 117 0.90 -0.67 2.96
N GLY A 118 1.49 -1.79 2.59
CA GLY A 118 2.92 -1.86 2.30
C GLY A 118 3.22 -2.50 0.95
N PHE A 119 4.35 -2.09 0.34
CA PHE A 119 4.90 -2.71 -0.85
C PHE A 119 6.32 -3.21 -0.57
N SER A 120 6.62 -4.47 -0.91
CA SER A 120 7.95 -5.06 -0.80
C SER A 120 8.51 -4.95 0.63
N GLN A 121 9.64 -4.28 0.88
CA GLN A 121 10.15 -4.00 2.23
C GLN A 121 9.07 -3.32 3.11
N GLY A 122 8.31 -2.37 2.54
CA GLY A 122 7.19 -1.76 3.23
C GLY A 122 6.07 -2.73 3.58
N ALA A 123 5.88 -3.82 2.82
CA ALA A 123 4.89 -4.86 3.14
C ALA A 123 5.36 -5.76 4.31
N CYS A 124 6.65 -6.11 4.34
CA CYS A 124 7.24 -6.75 5.52
C CYS A 124 7.06 -5.86 6.75
N PHE A 125 7.38 -4.56 6.65
CA PHE A 125 7.23 -3.61 7.74
C PHE A 125 5.77 -3.42 8.17
N ALA A 126 4.83 -3.42 7.21
CA ALA A 126 3.40 -3.35 7.51
C ALA A 126 2.92 -4.51 8.39
N ALA A 127 3.41 -5.72 8.15
CA ALA A 127 3.10 -6.88 8.97
C ALA A 127 3.72 -6.79 10.38
N LEU A 128 4.97 -6.29 10.50
CA LEU A 128 5.59 -6.03 11.80
C LEU A 128 4.80 -4.99 12.61
N ILE A 129 4.35 -3.91 11.97
CA ILE A 129 3.50 -2.88 12.58
C ILE A 129 2.15 -3.48 13.02
N ALA A 130 1.50 -4.28 12.16
CA ALA A 130 0.23 -4.91 12.50
C ALA A 130 0.38 -5.76 13.78
N SER A 131 1.41 -6.60 13.85
CA SER A 131 1.70 -7.42 15.03
C SER A 131 2.01 -6.59 16.29
N ALA A 132 2.81 -5.52 16.15
CA ALA A 132 3.13 -4.65 17.28
C ALA A 132 1.92 -3.84 17.79
N PHE A 133 0.95 -3.54 16.91
CA PHE A 133 -0.28 -2.85 17.30
C PHE A 133 -1.29 -3.77 17.97
N GLU A 134 -1.22 -5.08 17.73
CA GLU A 134 -1.98 -6.08 18.48
C GLU A 134 -1.49 -6.17 19.92
N ASP A 135 -0.17 -6.22 20.09
CA ASP A 135 0.48 -6.33 21.38
C ASP A 135 1.81 -5.56 21.37
N PRO A 136 1.84 -4.32 21.88
CA PRO A 136 3.07 -3.52 21.95
C PRO A 136 4.19 -4.14 22.79
N SER A 137 3.88 -5.12 23.65
CA SER A 137 4.90 -5.82 24.44
C SER A 137 5.82 -6.70 23.58
N ARG A 138 5.37 -7.13 22.40
CA ARG A 138 6.19 -7.88 21.42
C ARG A 138 7.40 -7.10 20.94
N TYR A 139 7.28 -5.76 20.87
CA TYR A 139 8.39 -4.87 20.54
C TYR A 139 8.27 -3.54 21.30
N PRO A 140 8.80 -3.42 22.53
CA PRO A 140 8.55 -2.30 23.44
C PRO A 140 9.05 -0.93 22.96
N LYS A 141 9.82 -0.89 21.85
CA LYS A 141 10.24 0.37 21.22
C LYS A 141 9.12 1.04 20.42
N PHE A 142 8.07 0.31 20.05
CA PHE A 142 6.83 0.93 19.56
C PHE A 142 6.11 1.64 20.71
N LYS A 143 5.93 2.95 20.56
CA LYS A 143 5.26 3.81 21.54
C LYS A 143 3.96 4.31 20.92
N LEU A 144 2.91 3.51 21.06
CA LEU A 144 1.61 3.85 20.51
C LEU A 144 0.90 4.91 21.36
N PRO A 145 0.35 5.97 20.74
CA PRO A 145 -0.61 6.84 21.40
C PRO A 145 -1.79 6.06 21.96
N LYS A 146 -2.40 6.52 23.06
CA LYS A 146 -3.52 5.85 23.73
C LYS A 146 -4.71 5.62 22.80
N GLU A 147 -4.89 6.50 21.83
CA GLU A 147 -5.98 6.48 20.84
C GLU A 147 -5.73 5.47 19.71
N GLN A 148 -4.50 4.99 19.56
CA GLN A 148 -4.14 4.02 18.54
C GLN A 148 -4.39 2.61 19.05
N GLY A 149 -5.49 2.01 18.63
CA GLY A 149 -5.77 0.59 18.84
C GLY A 149 -5.13 -0.32 17.78
N PRO A 150 -5.40 -1.63 17.86
CA PRO A 150 -5.02 -2.60 16.84
C PRO A 150 -5.52 -2.18 15.46
N LEU A 151 -4.77 -2.51 14.42
CA LEU A 151 -5.18 -2.26 13.04
C LEU A 151 -6.32 -3.20 12.65
N ARG A 152 -7.25 -2.69 11.85
CA ARG A 152 -8.39 -3.46 11.31
C ARG A 152 -7.97 -4.36 10.16
N PHE A 153 -6.90 -3.99 9.44
CA PHE A 153 -6.33 -4.76 8.33
C PHE A 153 -4.90 -4.32 8.00
N CYS A 154 -4.21 -5.22 7.31
CA CYS A 154 -2.94 -4.97 6.64
C CYS A 154 -3.07 -5.39 5.15
N VAL A 155 -2.58 -4.58 4.22
CA VAL A 155 -2.42 -4.95 2.81
C VAL A 155 -0.92 -5.08 2.52
N ALA A 156 -0.48 -6.29 2.24
CA ALA A 156 0.92 -6.62 1.98
C ALA A 156 1.09 -7.01 0.50
N VAL A 157 1.64 -6.08 -0.31
CA VAL A 157 1.94 -6.33 -1.73
C VAL A 157 3.38 -6.77 -1.87
N SER A 158 3.62 -7.95 -2.43
CA SER A 158 4.95 -8.58 -2.56
C SER A 158 5.69 -8.59 -1.20
N GLY A 159 4.96 -8.97 -0.13
CA GLY A 159 5.49 -9.01 1.24
C GLY A 159 6.21 -10.31 1.55
N PHE A 160 7.04 -10.28 2.59
CA PHE A 160 7.80 -11.43 3.09
C PHE A 160 7.96 -11.33 4.62
N ARG A 161 8.20 -12.46 5.28
CA ARG A 161 8.52 -12.50 6.71
C ARG A 161 9.95 -12.01 6.94
N SER A 162 10.17 -11.22 7.99
CA SER A 162 11.50 -10.81 8.43
C SER A 162 12.37 -12.01 8.79
N ARG A 163 13.63 -11.99 8.31
CA ARG A 163 14.67 -12.96 8.69
C ARG A 163 15.49 -12.50 9.90
N ASP A 164 15.37 -11.23 10.31
CA ASP A 164 16.08 -10.68 11.45
C ASP A 164 15.68 -11.44 12.73
N PRO A 165 16.63 -12.06 13.45
CA PRO A 165 16.37 -12.74 14.71
C PRO A 165 15.71 -11.84 15.76
N ASN A 166 16.00 -10.53 15.74
CA ASN A 166 15.44 -9.57 16.68
C ASN A 166 13.96 -9.25 16.42
N MET A 167 13.44 -9.62 15.25
CA MET A 167 12.04 -9.37 14.86
C MET A 167 11.14 -10.59 15.11
N GLN A 168 11.67 -11.71 15.57
CA GLN A 168 10.89 -12.96 15.68
C GLN A 168 9.77 -12.87 16.71
N THR A 169 9.88 -12.06 17.74
CA THR A 169 8.82 -11.79 18.72
C THR A 169 7.57 -11.17 18.08
N LEU A 170 7.73 -10.51 16.92
CA LEU A 170 6.62 -9.94 16.13
C LEU A 170 5.90 -10.98 15.24
N PHE A 171 6.31 -12.22 15.28
CA PHE A 171 5.65 -13.35 14.62
C PHE A 171 5.26 -14.39 15.66
N PRO A 172 4.15 -14.17 16.42
CA PRO A 172 3.71 -15.10 17.44
C PRO A 172 3.34 -16.47 16.87
N GLU A 173 3.40 -17.52 17.69
CA GLU A 173 3.13 -18.90 17.28
C GLU A 173 1.72 -19.11 16.74
N ASP A 174 0.74 -18.39 17.28
CA ASP A 174 -0.65 -18.37 16.83
C ASP A 174 -0.90 -17.46 15.62
N GLY A 175 0.15 -16.85 15.08
CA GLY A 175 0.14 -15.97 13.92
C GLY A 175 -0.38 -14.55 14.24
N ILE A 176 -0.12 -13.63 13.31
CA ILE A 176 -0.65 -12.26 13.35
C ILE A 176 -2.16 -12.31 13.17
N GLN A 177 -2.92 -11.78 14.11
CA GLN A 177 -4.39 -11.86 14.15
C GLN A 177 -5.05 -10.78 13.28
N THR A 178 -4.39 -9.66 13.04
CA THR A 178 -4.86 -8.61 12.12
C THR A 178 -5.12 -9.23 10.72
N PRO A 179 -6.30 -9.01 10.12
CA PRO A 179 -6.56 -9.44 8.76
C PRO A 179 -5.50 -8.96 7.78
N ILE A 180 -4.83 -9.88 7.08
CA ILE A 180 -3.81 -9.54 6.07
C ILE A 180 -4.28 -9.96 4.68
N LEU A 181 -4.38 -8.98 3.77
CA LEU A 181 -4.52 -9.20 2.34
C LEU A 181 -3.12 -9.24 1.71
N HIS A 182 -2.71 -10.42 1.27
CA HIS A 182 -1.48 -10.63 0.52
C HIS A 182 -1.77 -10.51 -0.98
N ILE A 183 -1.02 -9.65 -1.67
CA ILE A 183 -1.11 -9.48 -3.13
C ILE A 183 0.23 -9.90 -3.72
N LEU A 184 0.24 -11.00 -4.46
CA LEU A 184 1.45 -11.67 -4.94
C LEU A 184 1.52 -11.67 -6.46
N GLY A 185 2.71 -11.41 -7.01
CA GLY A 185 2.97 -11.49 -8.44
C GLY A 185 3.50 -12.86 -8.83
N LYS A 186 2.81 -13.57 -9.74
CA LYS A 186 3.26 -14.89 -10.22
C LYS A 186 4.61 -14.87 -10.93
N ALA A 187 4.98 -13.74 -11.52
CA ALA A 187 6.26 -13.53 -12.18
C ALA A 187 7.23 -12.67 -11.34
N ASP A 188 7.00 -12.57 -10.03
CA ASP A 188 7.86 -11.81 -9.12
C ASP A 188 9.16 -12.61 -8.88
N GLN A 189 10.31 -12.06 -9.33
CA GLN A 189 11.64 -12.65 -9.19
C GLN A 189 12.43 -12.03 -8.03
N ILE A 190 11.91 -10.99 -7.38
CA ILE A 190 12.53 -10.31 -6.24
C ILE A 190 12.00 -10.88 -4.92
N VAL A 191 10.69 -11.01 -4.83
CA VAL A 191 10.02 -11.74 -3.76
C VAL A 191 9.26 -12.87 -4.41
N ASP A 192 9.96 -13.99 -4.61
CA ASP A 192 9.39 -15.19 -5.20
C ASP A 192 8.27 -15.80 -4.32
N GLU A 193 7.57 -16.78 -4.86
CA GLU A 193 6.43 -17.40 -4.18
C GLU A 193 6.83 -17.99 -2.82
N ASP A 194 7.96 -18.70 -2.74
CA ASP A 194 8.41 -19.34 -1.49
C ASP A 194 8.69 -18.29 -0.40
N ARG A 195 9.33 -17.19 -0.78
CA ARG A 195 9.60 -16.08 0.13
C ARG A 195 8.32 -15.39 0.56
N ALA A 196 7.39 -15.17 -0.35
CA ALA A 196 6.08 -14.55 -0.05
C ALA A 196 5.25 -15.44 0.90
N GLN A 197 5.27 -16.75 0.69
CA GLN A 197 4.57 -17.72 1.54
C GLN A 197 5.03 -17.71 2.99
N THR A 198 6.26 -17.29 3.27
CA THR A 198 6.74 -17.14 4.67
C THR A 198 5.88 -16.14 5.47
N LEU A 199 5.40 -15.07 4.85
CA LEU A 199 4.53 -14.11 5.52
C LEU A 199 3.08 -14.59 5.56
N VAL A 200 2.59 -15.25 4.50
CA VAL A 200 1.24 -15.83 4.49
C VAL A 200 1.07 -16.81 5.64
N GLN A 201 2.08 -17.68 5.87
CA GLN A 201 2.08 -18.67 6.96
C GLN A 201 2.20 -18.05 8.36
N ALA A 202 2.77 -16.85 8.46
CA ALA A 202 2.91 -16.12 9.72
C ALA A 202 1.66 -15.35 10.13
N ALA A 203 0.60 -15.34 9.32
CA ALA A 203 -0.65 -14.63 9.57
C ALA A 203 -1.82 -15.60 9.77
N ALA A 204 -2.51 -15.49 10.91
CA ALA A 204 -3.67 -16.31 11.24
C ALA A 204 -4.89 -16.00 10.35
N ASN A 205 -5.04 -14.74 9.93
CA ASN A 205 -6.15 -14.25 9.14
C ASN A 205 -5.68 -13.77 7.76
N SER A 206 -5.24 -14.70 6.92
CA SER A 206 -4.75 -14.44 5.57
C SER A 206 -5.85 -14.50 4.51
N ARG A 207 -5.71 -13.61 3.51
CA ARG A 207 -6.32 -13.72 2.19
C ARG A 207 -5.24 -13.48 1.13
N VAL A 208 -5.16 -14.37 0.14
CA VAL A 208 -4.14 -14.29 -0.92
C VAL A 208 -4.82 -14.03 -2.27
N GLU A 209 -4.33 -13.02 -2.99
CA GLU A 209 -4.72 -12.72 -4.37
C GLU A 209 -3.48 -12.64 -5.25
N HIS A 210 -3.53 -13.27 -6.42
CA HIS A 210 -2.40 -13.30 -7.37
C HIS A 210 -2.65 -12.44 -8.60
N HIS A 211 -1.59 -11.81 -9.13
CA HIS A 211 -1.58 -11.18 -10.44
C HIS A 211 -0.47 -11.76 -11.32
N GLU A 212 -0.62 -11.67 -12.64
CA GLU A 212 0.30 -12.29 -13.61
C GLU A 212 1.64 -11.54 -13.79
N SER A 213 1.76 -10.32 -13.24
CA SER A 213 2.96 -9.50 -13.38
C SER A 213 4.04 -9.87 -12.34
N GLY A 214 5.23 -9.26 -12.48
CA GLY A 214 6.34 -9.39 -11.52
C GLY A 214 6.20 -8.48 -10.29
N HIS A 215 7.32 -7.90 -9.83
CA HIS A 215 7.42 -7.08 -8.61
C HIS A 215 6.78 -5.70 -8.76
N VAL A 216 5.44 -5.64 -8.79
CA VAL A 216 4.66 -4.41 -9.00
C VAL A 216 3.38 -4.40 -8.18
N ILE A 217 2.83 -3.20 -7.95
CA ILE A 217 1.49 -3.03 -7.39
C ILE A 217 0.48 -3.07 -8.56
N PRO A 218 -0.43 -4.04 -8.62
CA PRO A 218 -1.40 -4.13 -9.70
C PRO A 218 -2.42 -2.99 -9.60
N SER A 219 -2.66 -2.27 -10.72
CA SER A 219 -3.51 -1.08 -10.75
C SER A 219 -4.57 -1.08 -11.86
N GLN A 220 -4.76 -2.20 -12.56
CA GLN A 220 -5.79 -2.39 -13.58
C GLN A 220 -7.20 -2.31 -12.95
N ALA A 221 -8.23 -2.11 -13.77
CA ALA A 221 -9.59 -1.91 -13.29
C ALA A 221 -10.10 -3.01 -12.32
N PRO A 222 -9.90 -4.31 -12.55
CA PRO A 222 -10.32 -5.35 -11.62
C PRO A 222 -9.69 -5.19 -10.23
N TRP A 223 -8.41 -4.82 -10.17
CA TRP A 223 -7.67 -4.62 -8.91
C TRP A 223 -8.13 -3.36 -8.17
N ARG A 224 -8.35 -2.25 -8.89
CA ARG A 224 -8.88 -1.02 -8.29
C ARG A 224 -10.27 -1.23 -7.68
N ASN A 225 -11.15 -1.93 -8.42
CA ASN A 225 -12.49 -2.24 -7.96
C ASN A 225 -12.48 -3.20 -6.77
N PHE A 226 -11.61 -4.22 -6.81
CA PHE A 226 -11.42 -5.13 -5.69
C PHE A 226 -10.96 -4.40 -4.42
N LEU A 227 -9.90 -3.57 -4.51
CA LEU A 227 -9.40 -2.83 -3.35
C LEU A 227 -10.42 -1.82 -2.82
N ARG A 228 -11.19 -1.15 -3.72
CA ARG A 228 -12.30 -0.28 -3.31
C ARG A 228 -13.32 -1.06 -2.44
N ASP A 229 -13.71 -2.22 -2.90
CA ASP A 229 -14.73 -3.03 -2.22
C ASP A 229 -14.17 -3.69 -0.95
N PHE A 230 -12.90 -4.09 -0.96
CA PHE A 230 -12.17 -4.56 0.21
C PHE A 230 -12.14 -3.48 1.31
N PHE A 231 -11.75 -2.24 1.00
CA PHE A 231 -11.79 -1.17 1.99
C PHE A 231 -13.22 -0.81 2.42
N ALA A 232 -14.18 -0.87 1.49
CA ALA A 232 -15.58 -0.61 1.81
C ALA A 232 -16.14 -1.61 2.83
N SER A 233 -15.69 -2.87 2.84
CA SER A 233 -16.14 -3.88 3.80
C SER A 233 -15.75 -3.56 5.26
N PHE A 234 -14.78 -2.67 5.47
CA PHE A 234 -14.41 -2.20 6.80
C PHE A 234 -15.13 -0.90 7.23
N VAL A 235 -15.87 -0.24 6.33
CA VAL A 235 -16.55 1.04 6.60
C VAL A 235 -18.05 0.88 6.74
N ARG A 236 -18.65 -0.05 5.99
CA ARG A 236 -20.10 -0.23 5.94
C ARG A 236 -20.64 -0.70 7.29
N GLU A 237 -21.68 -0.02 7.76
CA GLU A 237 -22.39 -0.43 8.95
C GLU A 237 -23.15 -1.73 8.73
N GLY A 238 -23.14 -2.62 9.73
CA GLY A 238 -23.86 -3.91 9.69
C GLY A 238 -23.15 -5.03 8.89
N GLU A 239 -21.99 -4.76 8.28
CA GLU A 239 -21.21 -5.83 7.66
C GLU A 239 -20.58 -6.74 8.74
N PRO A 240 -20.54 -8.08 8.50
CA PRO A 240 -19.81 -8.99 9.36
C PRO A 240 -18.33 -8.62 9.48
N ALA A 241 -17.71 -8.92 10.61
CA ALA A 241 -16.29 -8.62 10.84
C ALA A 241 -15.35 -9.30 9.83
N ASP A 242 -15.80 -10.38 9.19
CA ASP A 242 -15.09 -11.16 8.19
C ASP A 242 -15.56 -10.89 6.74
N ALA A 243 -16.42 -9.89 6.51
CA ALA A 243 -16.94 -9.53 5.18
C ALA A 243 -15.84 -9.33 4.13
N TRP A 244 -14.66 -8.85 4.55
CA TRP A 244 -13.48 -8.68 3.69
C TRP A 244 -13.04 -9.99 3.01
N ARG A 245 -13.33 -11.17 3.61
CA ARG A 245 -12.99 -12.49 3.05
C ARG A 245 -13.83 -12.83 1.81
N THR A 246 -15.07 -12.34 1.74
CA THR A 246 -16.05 -12.68 0.72
C THR A 246 -16.14 -11.65 -0.40
N VAL A 247 -15.41 -10.55 -0.33
CA VAL A 247 -15.31 -9.57 -1.43
C VAL A 247 -14.85 -10.27 -2.71
N ILE A 248 -15.57 -10.08 -3.83
CA ILE A 248 -15.21 -10.70 -5.12
C ILE A 248 -13.79 -10.33 -5.50
N GLY A 249 -12.92 -11.32 -5.67
CA GLY A 249 -11.51 -11.15 -6.01
C GLY A 249 -11.30 -10.54 -7.41
N PRO A 250 -10.11 -9.98 -7.68
CA PRO A 250 -9.84 -9.28 -8.94
C PRO A 250 -9.93 -10.22 -10.16
N ASN A 251 -9.54 -11.48 -9.99
CA ASN A 251 -9.51 -12.48 -11.08
C ASN A 251 -10.90 -13.08 -11.39
N SER A 252 -11.86 -12.93 -10.48
CA SER A 252 -13.24 -13.42 -10.64
C SER A 252 -14.19 -12.34 -11.17
N ARG A 253 -13.71 -11.12 -11.42
CA ARG A 253 -14.53 -10.02 -11.94
C ARG A 253 -14.68 -10.13 -13.46
N PRO A 254 -15.88 -9.85 -14.02
CA PRO A 254 -16.08 -9.81 -15.46
C PRO A 254 -15.10 -8.81 -16.11
N LYS A 255 -14.45 -9.22 -17.20
CA LYS A 255 -13.66 -8.32 -18.02
C LYS A 255 -14.65 -7.42 -18.79
N GLY A 256 -14.90 -6.19 -18.30
CA GLY A 256 -15.77 -5.25 -19.06
C GLY A 256 -16.67 -4.31 -18.27
N GLU A 257 -16.76 -4.40 -16.97
CA GLU A 257 -17.45 -3.34 -16.21
C GLU A 257 -16.59 -2.07 -16.13
N HIS A 258 -16.65 -1.26 -17.19
CA HIS A 258 -16.33 0.16 -17.10
C HIS A 258 -17.43 0.80 -16.25
N SER A 259 -17.11 1.24 -15.04
CA SER A 259 -17.92 2.26 -14.36
C SER A 259 -17.83 3.53 -15.22
N GLU A 260 -18.84 3.76 -16.06
CA GLU A 260 -18.98 5.06 -16.71
C GLU A 260 -19.11 6.13 -15.63
N PRO A 261 -18.35 7.22 -15.73
CA PRO A 261 -18.66 8.38 -14.93
C PRO A 261 -20.02 8.87 -15.40
N ASN A 262 -20.97 9.00 -14.48
CA ASN A 262 -22.29 9.56 -14.68
C ASN A 262 -22.16 10.86 -15.51
N SER A 263 -22.41 10.77 -16.82
CA SER A 263 -22.40 11.91 -17.73
C SER A 263 -23.64 12.73 -17.44
N GLY A 264 -23.44 13.85 -16.76
CA GLY A 264 -24.45 14.87 -16.63
C GLY A 264 -25.03 15.19 -18.00
N THR A 265 -26.33 15.20 -18.07
CA THR A 265 -27.20 15.59 -19.16
C THR A 265 -26.61 16.76 -19.96
N VAL A 266 -26.18 16.49 -21.19
CA VAL A 266 -25.86 17.52 -22.17
C VAL A 266 -27.20 17.96 -22.78
N THR A 267 -27.65 19.15 -22.43
CA THR A 267 -28.76 19.84 -23.14
C THR A 267 -28.30 20.13 -24.58
N PRO A 268 -29.12 19.81 -25.60
CA PRO A 268 -28.80 20.15 -26.99
C PRO A 268 -28.86 21.66 -27.19
N ARG A 269 -27.84 22.22 -27.82
CA ARG A 269 -27.78 23.60 -28.26
C ARG A 269 -28.62 23.73 -29.54
N PRO A 270 -29.48 24.78 -29.71
CA PRO A 270 -30.28 24.92 -30.91
C PRO A 270 -29.40 25.28 -32.11
N GLU A 271 -29.66 24.63 -33.23
CA GLU A 271 -29.09 24.94 -34.54
C GLU A 271 -29.47 26.37 -34.95
N SER A 272 -28.45 27.19 -35.23
CA SER A 272 -28.63 28.46 -35.93
C SER A 272 -28.40 28.25 -37.44
N GLU A 273 -29.39 28.62 -38.20
CA GLU A 273 -29.48 28.61 -39.66
C GLU A 273 -28.21 29.13 -40.34
N ARG A 274 -27.70 28.33 -41.28
CA ARG A 274 -26.74 28.79 -42.29
C ARG A 274 -27.53 29.22 -43.54
N THR A 275 -27.69 30.54 -43.72
CA THR A 275 -28.02 31.12 -45.04
C THR A 275 -26.74 31.17 -45.87
N GLY A 276 -26.83 30.56 -47.02
CA GLY A 276 -25.75 30.62 -48.04
C GLY A 276 -25.71 31.93 -48.79
N THR A 277 -24.52 32.32 -49.19
CA THR A 277 -24.32 33.06 -50.41
C THR A 277 -23.02 32.56 -51.04
N ALA A 278 -23.18 32.07 -52.27
CA ALA A 278 -22.08 31.82 -53.19
C ALA A 278 -21.61 33.13 -53.76
N ASP A 279 -20.33 33.34 -53.87
CA ASP A 279 -19.79 34.16 -54.97
C ASP A 279 -18.45 33.59 -55.49
N LYS A 280 -18.39 33.63 -56.85
CA LYS A 280 -17.28 33.22 -57.68
C LYS A 280 -16.33 34.42 -57.89
N SER A 281 -15.04 34.18 -57.95
CA SER A 281 -14.13 34.56 -59.07
C SER A 281 -12.67 34.62 -58.62
N SER A 282 -11.89 33.84 -59.28
CA SER A 282 -10.75 34.21 -60.12
C SER A 282 -9.70 35.16 -59.54
N LEU A 283 -8.56 34.66 -59.20
CA LEU A 283 -7.28 34.79 -59.91
C LEU A 283 -6.20 34.04 -59.13
#